data_30eabba9a37c3294943760be58839226
#
_entry.id   30eabba9a37c3294943760be58839226
#
_cell.length_a   1.000
_cell.length_b   1.000
_cell.length_c   1.000
_cell.angle_alpha   90.00
_cell.angle_beta   90.00
_cell.angle_gamma   90.00
#
_symmetry.space_group_name_H-M   'P 1'
#
loop_
_entity.id
_entity.type
_entity.pdbx_description
1 polymer ?
#
loop_
_entity_poly.entity_id
_entity_poly.type
_entity_poly.pdbx_seq_one_letter_code
_entity_poly.pdbx_strand_id
1 'polypeptide(L)'
;MNGTHPNIVKGITVSAFYLSQVLVAIAICFDLMSFQFKERKKIVTCLFFAGVLISSHFILLEQWTAACLMIIATIRYLTSVFSTSPKFKYLFCSLSVVATAFTFSGLTSVLSCCASMFQTFAAFNKDDRRLRELMIIGTSFWLVHNYLVGSPTAVVMEALFIGSNLLGYYRFYFRKNVVA
;
A
#
# COMPACT_ATOMS: atom_id res chain seq x y z
N MET A 1 -38.10 17.40 20.68
CA MET A 1 -37.85 16.60 19.45
C MET A 1 -36.34 16.69 19.19
N ASN A 2 -35.61 15.71 19.71
CA ASN A 2 -34.15 15.68 19.69
C ASN A 2 -33.67 14.91 18.45
N GLY A 3 -33.15 15.65 17.47
CA GLY A 3 -32.44 15.08 16.35
C GLY A 3 -31.03 14.68 16.78
N THR A 4 -30.86 13.47 17.27
CA THR A 4 -29.56 12.85 17.45
C THR A 4 -29.05 12.38 16.09
N HIS A 5 -28.10 13.12 15.49
CA HIS A 5 -27.30 12.59 14.42
C HIS A 5 -26.56 11.34 14.92
N PRO A 6 -26.68 10.20 14.27
CA PRO A 6 -25.87 9.03 14.63
C PRO A 6 -24.44 9.29 14.18
N ASN A 7 -23.59 9.70 15.12
CA ASN A 7 -22.14 9.58 14.94
C ASN A 7 -21.80 8.09 14.85
N ILE A 8 -21.87 7.55 13.64
CA ILE A 8 -21.43 6.18 13.36
C ILE A 8 -19.91 6.20 13.17
N VAL A 9 -19.18 6.40 14.25
CA VAL A 9 -17.87 5.77 14.43
C VAL A 9 -18.11 4.66 15.48
N LYS A 10 -18.72 3.57 15.03
CA LYS A 10 -18.90 2.37 15.85
C LYS A 10 -17.53 1.83 16.24
N GLY A 11 -17.22 1.84 17.52
CA GLY A 11 -16.30 0.89 18.14
C GLY A 11 -14.83 1.31 18.24
N ILE A 12 -14.31 2.22 17.41
CA ILE A 12 -12.90 2.63 17.49
C ILE A 12 -12.75 3.57 18.68
N THR A 13 -11.97 3.16 19.68
CA THR A 13 -11.60 4.06 20.77
C THR A 13 -10.73 5.18 20.22
N VAL A 14 -10.86 6.39 20.81
CA VAL A 14 -10.05 7.56 20.41
C VAL A 14 -8.54 7.21 20.44
N SER A 15 -8.12 6.41 21.42
CA SER A 15 -6.73 5.93 21.53
C SER A 15 -6.31 5.03 20.37
N ALA A 16 -7.18 4.11 19.91
CA ALA A 16 -6.88 3.23 18.77
C ALA A 16 -6.74 4.02 17.47
N PHE A 17 -7.58 5.04 17.25
CA PHE A 17 -7.45 5.92 16.10
C PHE A 17 -6.11 6.66 16.11
N TYR A 18 -5.73 7.32 17.22
CA TYR A 18 -4.45 8.03 17.29
C TYR A 18 -3.26 7.08 17.11
N LEU A 19 -3.30 5.90 17.74
CA LEU A 19 -2.26 4.89 17.56
C LEU A 19 -2.13 4.48 16.09
N SER A 20 -3.26 4.27 15.40
CA SER A 20 -3.25 3.93 13.97
C SER A 20 -2.58 5.01 13.12
N GLN A 21 -2.82 6.29 13.41
CA GLN A 21 -2.19 7.41 12.68
C GLN A 21 -0.67 7.49 12.94
N VAL A 22 -0.22 7.19 14.18
CA VAL A 22 1.22 7.12 14.51
C VAL A 22 1.92 6.00 13.74
N LEU A 23 1.29 4.82 13.63
CA LEU A 23 1.84 3.71 12.85
C LEU A 23 2.05 4.09 11.38
N VAL A 24 1.07 4.77 10.76
CA VAL A 24 1.21 5.28 9.39
C VAL A 24 2.31 6.34 9.29
N ALA A 25 2.40 7.26 10.27
CA ALA A 25 3.47 8.27 10.27
C ALA A 25 4.88 7.64 10.27
N ILE A 26 5.07 6.55 11.01
CA ILE A 26 6.33 5.79 10.98
C ILE A 26 6.49 5.06 9.64
N ALA A 27 5.42 4.48 9.09
CA ALA A 27 5.45 3.79 7.80
C ALA A 27 5.88 4.71 6.66
N ILE A 28 5.49 6.00 6.69
CA ILE A 28 5.92 7.03 5.72
C ILE A 28 7.45 7.07 5.58
N CYS A 29 8.19 6.94 6.68
CA CYS A 29 9.65 6.95 6.63
C CYS A 29 10.20 5.80 5.78
N PHE A 30 9.65 4.59 5.94
CA PHE A 30 10.06 3.42 5.14
C PHE A 30 9.65 3.57 3.67
N ASP A 31 8.45 4.10 3.41
CA ASP A 31 7.95 4.32 2.05
C ASP A 31 8.79 5.36 1.30
N LEU A 32 9.10 6.48 1.93
CA LEU A 32 9.96 7.51 1.32
C LEU A 32 11.38 6.99 1.07
N MET A 33 11.93 6.21 2.01
CA MET A 33 13.23 5.58 1.84
C MET A 33 13.24 4.56 0.70
N SER A 34 12.14 3.82 0.50
CA SER A 34 12.09 2.72 -0.47
C SER A 34 12.49 3.17 -1.87
N PHE A 35 12.00 4.32 -2.34
CA PHE A 35 12.26 4.81 -3.68
C PHE A 35 13.53 5.67 -3.82
N GLN A 36 14.27 5.89 -2.74
CA GLN A 36 15.63 6.44 -2.81
C GLN A 36 16.64 5.39 -3.30
N PHE A 37 16.32 4.12 -3.16
CA PHE A 37 17.15 3.03 -3.66
C PHE A 37 16.85 2.74 -5.14
N LYS A 38 17.89 2.39 -5.90
CA LYS A 38 17.73 1.86 -7.27
C LYS A 38 17.45 0.36 -7.25
N GLU A 39 18.05 -0.36 -6.31
CA GLU A 39 17.97 -1.81 -6.21
C GLU A 39 16.58 -2.26 -5.76
N ARG A 40 15.91 -3.05 -6.60
CA ARG A 40 14.59 -3.62 -6.32
C ARG A 40 14.51 -4.30 -4.94
N LYS A 41 15.54 -5.09 -4.56
CA LYS A 41 15.53 -5.79 -3.26
C LYS A 41 15.43 -4.83 -2.09
N LYS A 42 16.15 -3.72 -2.12
CA LYS A 42 16.10 -2.69 -1.08
C LYS A 42 14.73 -2.01 -1.03
N ILE A 43 14.15 -1.71 -2.22
CA ILE A 43 12.79 -1.16 -2.32
C ILE A 43 11.79 -2.07 -1.60
N VAL A 44 11.70 -3.34 -2.00
CA VAL A 44 10.68 -4.25 -1.44
C VAL A 44 10.96 -4.63 0.03
N THR A 45 12.21 -4.53 0.52
CA THR A 45 12.52 -4.70 1.94
C THR A 45 11.96 -3.55 2.77
N CYS A 46 12.12 -2.30 2.31
CA CYS A 46 11.49 -1.16 2.98
C CYS A 46 9.96 -1.29 2.99
N LEU A 47 9.36 -1.69 1.86
CA LEU A 47 7.93 -1.92 1.75
C LEU A 47 7.42 -3.06 2.64
N PHE A 48 8.26 -4.06 2.96
CA PHE A 48 7.92 -5.08 3.94
C PHE A 48 7.73 -4.47 5.34
N PHE A 49 8.66 -3.64 5.81
CA PHE A 49 8.54 -2.99 7.12
C PHE A 49 7.37 -2.00 7.17
N ALA A 50 7.19 -1.18 6.13
CA ALA A 50 6.01 -0.33 5.99
C ALA A 50 4.71 -1.16 6.04
N GLY A 51 4.66 -2.27 5.34
CA GLY A 51 3.52 -3.17 5.28
C GLY A 51 3.09 -3.74 6.64
N VAL A 52 4.03 -4.06 7.53
CA VAL A 52 3.72 -4.50 8.91
C VAL A 52 2.98 -3.39 9.67
N LEU A 53 3.48 -2.15 9.58
CA LEU A 53 2.89 -1.00 10.25
C LEU A 53 1.51 -0.64 9.70
N ILE A 54 1.36 -0.65 8.36
CA ILE A 54 0.12 -0.32 7.67
C ILE A 54 -0.94 -1.43 7.89
N SER A 55 -0.53 -2.71 7.93
CA SER A 55 -1.45 -3.80 8.30
C SER A 55 -2.06 -3.56 9.69
N SER A 56 -1.22 -3.20 10.66
CA SER A 56 -1.66 -2.89 12.02
C SER A 56 -2.58 -1.66 12.06
N HIS A 57 -2.31 -0.64 11.25
CA HIS A 57 -3.17 0.54 11.10
C HIS A 57 -4.58 0.15 10.61
N PHE A 58 -4.71 -0.64 9.55
CA PHE A 58 -6.01 -1.05 9.02
C PHE A 58 -6.78 -1.96 9.99
N ILE A 59 -6.10 -2.81 10.78
CA ILE A 59 -6.72 -3.60 11.85
C ILE A 59 -7.33 -2.65 12.91
N LEU A 60 -6.59 -1.65 13.35
CA LEU A 60 -7.06 -0.66 14.33
C LEU A 60 -8.24 0.18 13.82
N LEU A 61 -8.36 0.38 12.50
CA LEU A 61 -9.48 1.05 11.85
C LEU A 61 -10.64 0.12 11.48
N GLU A 62 -10.59 -1.15 11.84
CA GLU A 62 -11.58 -2.18 11.48
C GLU A 62 -11.84 -2.30 9.96
N GLN A 63 -10.85 -1.91 9.13
CA GLN A 63 -10.90 -2.03 7.67
C GLN A 63 -10.41 -3.41 7.23
N TRP A 64 -11.23 -4.43 7.45
CA TRP A 64 -10.82 -5.83 7.35
C TRP A 64 -10.31 -6.24 5.96
N THR A 65 -10.95 -5.77 4.87
CA THR A 65 -10.45 -6.05 3.50
C THR A 65 -9.05 -5.46 3.31
N ALA A 66 -8.86 -4.20 3.65
CA ALA A 66 -7.57 -3.53 3.54
C ALA A 66 -6.52 -4.20 4.44
N ALA A 67 -6.89 -4.56 5.68
CA ALA A 67 -6.00 -5.26 6.62
C ALA A 67 -5.54 -6.61 6.06
N CYS A 68 -6.46 -7.45 5.59
CA CYS A 68 -6.13 -8.75 4.97
C CYS A 68 -5.22 -8.57 3.74
N LEU A 69 -5.54 -7.62 2.86
CA LEU A 69 -4.74 -7.34 1.67
C LEU A 69 -3.34 -6.83 2.02
N MET A 70 -3.20 -6.01 3.07
CA MET A 70 -1.89 -5.53 3.53
C MET A 70 -1.06 -6.61 4.21
N ILE A 71 -1.67 -7.54 4.95
CA ILE A 71 -0.98 -8.73 5.48
C ILE A 71 -0.45 -9.58 4.31
N ILE A 72 -1.28 -9.84 3.31
CA ILE A 72 -0.88 -10.56 2.09
C ILE A 72 0.24 -9.80 1.38
N ALA A 73 0.15 -8.47 1.28
CA ALA A 73 1.16 -7.62 0.67
C ALA A 73 2.49 -7.68 1.42
N THR A 74 2.47 -7.67 2.74
CA THR A 74 3.66 -7.77 3.59
C THR A 74 4.42 -9.08 3.35
N ILE A 75 3.70 -10.21 3.34
CA ILE A 75 4.27 -11.53 3.03
C ILE A 75 4.77 -11.57 1.58
N ARG A 76 4.04 -10.96 0.65
CA ARG A 76 4.41 -10.82 -0.75
C ARG A 76 5.73 -10.06 -0.92
N TYR A 77 5.90 -8.92 -0.24
CA TYR A 77 7.15 -8.16 -0.30
C TYR A 77 8.32 -8.98 0.23
N LEU A 78 8.16 -9.64 1.36
CA LEU A 78 9.18 -10.53 1.91
C LEU A 78 9.53 -11.65 0.92
N THR A 79 8.53 -12.34 0.37
CA THR A 79 8.74 -13.40 -0.64
C THR A 79 9.47 -12.86 -1.87
N SER A 80 9.12 -11.66 -2.32
CA SER A 80 9.70 -11.05 -3.51
C SER A 80 11.17 -10.63 -3.34
N VAL A 81 11.66 -10.46 -2.11
CA VAL A 81 13.11 -10.27 -1.86
C VAL A 81 13.90 -11.49 -2.33
N PHE A 82 13.39 -12.69 -2.09
CA PHE A 82 14.07 -13.95 -2.37
C PHE A 82 13.75 -14.51 -3.75
N SER A 83 12.52 -14.32 -4.24
CA SER A 83 12.06 -14.91 -5.50
C SER A 83 11.16 -13.99 -6.29
N THR A 84 11.39 -13.91 -7.62
CA THR A 84 10.54 -13.21 -8.60
C THR A 84 9.76 -14.19 -9.47
N SER A 85 9.58 -15.45 -9.02
CA SER A 85 8.90 -16.48 -9.79
C SER A 85 7.44 -16.09 -10.12
N PRO A 86 6.98 -16.30 -11.38
CA PRO A 86 5.59 -16.07 -11.76
C PRO A 86 4.57 -16.86 -10.92
N LYS A 87 4.96 -18.02 -10.39
CA LYS A 87 4.10 -18.84 -9.52
C LYS A 87 3.65 -18.09 -8.27
N PHE A 88 4.57 -17.40 -7.60
CA PHE A 88 4.23 -16.57 -6.44
C PHE A 88 3.38 -15.37 -6.82
N LYS A 89 3.62 -14.74 -7.97
CA LYS A 89 2.78 -13.67 -8.47
C LYS A 89 1.32 -14.11 -8.59
N TYR A 90 1.06 -15.22 -9.26
CA TYR A 90 -0.31 -15.74 -9.41
C TYR A 90 -0.91 -16.19 -8.06
N LEU A 91 -0.11 -16.82 -7.19
CA LEU A 91 -0.55 -17.18 -5.84
C LEU A 91 -1.04 -15.95 -5.06
N PHE A 92 -0.25 -14.87 -4.99
CA PHE A 92 -0.63 -13.67 -4.26
C PHE A 92 -1.79 -12.91 -4.90
N CYS A 93 -1.91 -12.93 -6.24
CA CYS A 93 -3.10 -12.42 -6.92
C CYS A 93 -4.35 -13.20 -6.52
N SER A 94 -4.32 -14.52 -6.55
CA SER A 94 -5.44 -15.36 -6.15
C SER A 94 -5.81 -15.15 -4.68
N LEU A 95 -4.83 -15.10 -3.78
CA LEU A 95 -5.07 -14.81 -2.36
C LEU A 95 -5.74 -13.44 -2.16
N SER A 96 -5.32 -12.41 -2.91
CA SER A 96 -5.94 -11.08 -2.82
C SER A 96 -7.40 -11.10 -3.28
N VAL A 97 -7.72 -11.79 -4.37
CA VAL A 97 -9.11 -11.94 -4.86
C VAL A 97 -9.96 -12.69 -3.84
N VAL A 98 -9.46 -13.81 -3.33
CA VAL A 98 -10.16 -14.63 -2.32
C VAL A 98 -10.40 -13.82 -1.04
N ALA A 99 -9.38 -13.15 -0.51
CA ALA A 99 -9.52 -12.30 0.67
C ALA A 99 -10.57 -11.20 0.46
N THR A 100 -10.55 -10.55 -0.71
CA THR A 100 -11.54 -9.52 -1.04
C THR A 100 -12.95 -10.10 -1.11
N ALA A 101 -13.14 -11.29 -1.70
CA ALA A 101 -14.46 -11.93 -1.81
C ALA A 101 -15.05 -12.24 -0.42
N PHE A 102 -14.23 -12.71 0.54
CA PHE A 102 -14.67 -13.01 1.90
C PHE A 102 -14.91 -11.78 2.77
N THR A 103 -14.23 -10.67 2.49
CA THR A 103 -14.31 -9.44 3.31
C THR A 103 -14.99 -8.29 2.58
N PHE A 104 -15.72 -8.58 1.51
CA PHE A 104 -16.30 -7.57 0.62
C PHE A 104 -17.26 -6.63 1.36
N SER A 105 -17.00 -5.33 1.26
CA SER A 105 -17.81 -4.26 1.86
C SER A 105 -18.11 -3.09 0.91
N GLY A 106 -18.05 -3.33 -0.41
CA GLY A 106 -18.40 -2.34 -1.43
C GLY A 106 -17.23 -1.78 -2.23
N LEU A 107 -17.34 -0.53 -2.67
CA LEU A 107 -16.38 0.10 -3.58
C LEU A 107 -14.95 0.13 -3.01
N THR A 108 -14.80 0.38 -1.72
CA THR A 108 -13.49 0.41 -1.06
C THR A 108 -12.76 -0.94 -1.14
N SER A 109 -13.51 -2.06 -1.08
CA SER A 109 -12.93 -3.39 -1.27
C SER A 109 -12.45 -3.62 -2.71
N VAL A 110 -13.18 -3.09 -3.70
CA VAL A 110 -12.75 -3.17 -5.11
C VAL A 110 -11.47 -2.37 -5.33
N LEU A 111 -11.42 -1.14 -4.81
CA LEU A 111 -10.25 -0.27 -4.96
C LEU A 111 -9.00 -0.88 -4.31
N SER A 112 -9.12 -1.40 -3.09
CA SER A 112 -7.99 -2.06 -2.40
C SER A 112 -7.55 -3.34 -3.10
N CYS A 113 -8.48 -4.11 -3.67
CA CYS A 113 -8.15 -5.29 -4.49
C CYS A 113 -7.37 -4.90 -5.75
N CYS A 114 -7.85 -3.92 -6.53
CA CYS A 114 -7.15 -3.41 -7.71
C CYS A 114 -5.74 -2.92 -7.35
N ALA A 115 -5.62 -2.14 -6.29
CA ALA A 115 -4.33 -1.66 -5.78
C ALA A 115 -3.38 -2.83 -5.48
N SER A 116 -3.86 -3.83 -4.72
CA SER A 116 -3.09 -5.03 -4.36
C SER A 116 -2.64 -5.82 -5.59
N MET A 117 -3.48 -5.92 -6.63
CA MET A 117 -3.13 -6.59 -7.88
C MET A 117 -1.97 -5.89 -8.59
N PHE A 118 -2.06 -4.57 -8.82
CA PHE A 118 -0.99 -3.80 -9.46
C PHE A 118 0.33 -3.87 -8.67
N GLN A 119 0.26 -3.75 -7.34
CA GLN A 119 1.44 -3.88 -6.48
C GLN A 119 2.00 -5.31 -6.45
N THR A 120 1.16 -6.34 -6.66
CA THR A 120 1.64 -7.71 -6.83
C THR A 120 2.42 -7.86 -8.13
N PHE A 121 1.89 -7.35 -9.25
CA PHE A 121 2.62 -7.34 -10.52
C PHE A 121 3.93 -6.57 -10.41
N ALA A 122 3.95 -5.45 -9.68
CA ALA A 122 5.16 -4.67 -9.42
C ALA A 122 6.20 -5.47 -8.63
N ALA A 123 5.81 -6.05 -7.49
CA ALA A 123 6.73 -6.73 -6.56
C ALA A 123 7.45 -7.94 -7.20
N PHE A 124 6.79 -8.65 -8.12
CA PHE A 124 7.38 -9.78 -8.84
C PHE A 124 7.97 -9.40 -10.20
N ASN A 125 8.02 -8.13 -10.55
CA ASN A 125 8.73 -7.68 -11.74
C ASN A 125 10.26 -7.66 -11.48
N LYS A 126 11.05 -8.09 -12.45
CA LYS A 126 12.52 -8.06 -12.37
C LYS A 126 13.08 -6.67 -12.66
N ASP A 127 12.38 -5.91 -13.51
CA ASP A 127 12.75 -4.57 -13.92
C ASP A 127 12.26 -3.55 -12.89
N ASP A 128 13.18 -2.78 -12.31
CA ASP A 128 12.89 -1.74 -11.31
C ASP A 128 12.13 -0.53 -11.90
N ARG A 129 12.27 -0.28 -13.20
CA ARG A 129 11.48 0.75 -13.89
C ARG A 129 10.01 0.37 -13.94
N ARG A 130 9.70 -0.84 -14.38
CA ARG A 130 8.33 -1.38 -14.42
C ARG A 130 7.73 -1.53 -13.03
N LEU A 131 8.53 -1.93 -12.03
CA LEU A 131 8.11 -1.94 -10.64
C LEU A 131 7.56 -0.56 -10.23
N ARG A 132 8.31 0.52 -10.51
CA ARG A 132 7.91 1.89 -10.15
C ARG A 132 6.63 2.33 -10.85
N GLU A 133 6.51 2.05 -12.15
CA GLU A 133 5.32 2.38 -12.95
C GLU A 133 4.06 1.70 -12.38
N LEU A 134 4.14 0.40 -12.09
CA LEU A 134 3.03 -0.37 -11.53
C LEU A 134 2.72 0.04 -10.07
N MET A 135 3.74 0.41 -9.28
CA MET A 135 3.53 0.94 -7.93
C MET A 135 2.76 2.26 -7.97
N ILE A 136 3.05 3.18 -8.89
CA ILE A 136 2.29 4.45 -9.02
C ILE A 136 0.81 4.16 -9.28
N ILE A 137 0.51 3.24 -10.21
CA ILE A 137 -0.88 2.88 -10.52
C ILE A 137 -1.57 2.28 -9.29
N GLY A 138 -0.94 1.29 -8.65
CA GLY A 138 -1.49 0.64 -7.45
C GLY A 138 -1.71 1.62 -6.30
N THR A 139 -0.75 2.51 -6.06
CA THR A 139 -0.83 3.53 -5.02
C THR A 139 -1.93 4.55 -5.30
N SER A 140 -2.20 4.88 -6.57
CA SER A 140 -3.33 5.75 -6.92
C SER A 140 -4.68 5.15 -6.51
N PHE A 141 -4.87 3.84 -6.63
CA PHE A 141 -6.05 3.16 -6.10
C PHE A 141 -6.12 3.20 -4.57
N TRP A 142 -4.98 3.02 -3.86
CA TRP A 142 -4.92 3.16 -2.41
C TRP A 142 -5.23 4.59 -1.96
N LEU A 143 -4.75 5.61 -2.67
CA LEU A 143 -5.04 7.02 -2.37
C LEU A 143 -6.55 7.29 -2.39
N VAL A 144 -7.25 6.80 -3.43
CA VAL A 144 -8.71 6.96 -3.52
C VAL A 144 -9.41 6.16 -2.41
N HIS A 145 -8.97 4.93 -2.13
CA HIS A 145 -9.49 4.12 -1.02
C HIS A 145 -9.37 4.86 0.31
N ASN A 146 -8.17 5.33 0.66
CA ASN A 146 -7.89 6.02 1.93
C ASN A 146 -8.66 7.34 2.07
N TYR A 147 -8.88 8.06 0.97
CA TYR A 147 -9.74 9.23 0.94
C TYR A 147 -11.19 8.86 1.29
N LEU A 148 -11.74 7.82 0.67
CA LEU A 148 -13.12 7.37 0.89
C LEU A 148 -13.35 6.82 2.31
N VAL A 149 -12.36 6.17 2.92
CA VAL A 149 -12.45 5.69 4.32
C VAL A 149 -12.12 6.76 5.36
N GLY A 150 -11.77 7.98 4.94
CA GLY A 150 -11.54 9.10 5.84
C GLY A 150 -10.25 8.99 6.66
N SER A 151 -9.18 8.43 6.11
CA SER A 151 -7.86 8.34 6.76
C SER A 151 -6.89 9.40 6.21
N PRO A 152 -6.83 10.62 6.79
CA PRO A 152 -6.05 11.72 6.22
C PRO A 152 -4.54 11.43 6.21
N THR A 153 -4.01 10.78 7.24
CA THR A 153 -2.57 10.44 7.30
C THR A 153 -2.21 9.44 6.21
N ALA A 154 -3.07 8.45 5.93
CA ALA A 154 -2.85 7.51 4.86
C ALA A 154 -2.96 8.17 3.47
N VAL A 155 -3.87 9.13 3.27
CA VAL A 155 -3.92 9.93 2.03
C VAL A 155 -2.62 10.70 1.81
N VAL A 156 -2.08 11.34 2.86
CA VAL A 156 -0.78 12.02 2.78
C VAL A 156 0.34 11.03 2.49
N MET A 157 0.32 9.86 3.12
CA MET A 157 1.30 8.79 2.87
C MET A 157 1.32 8.39 1.38
N GLU A 158 0.16 8.12 0.79
CA GLU A 158 0.08 7.70 -0.61
C GLU A 158 0.54 8.82 -1.58
N ALA A 159 0.19 10.07 -1.29
CA ALA A 159 0.65 11.22 -2.07
C ALA A 159 2.18 11.37 -2.02
N LEU A 160 2.78 11.24 -0.83
CA LEU A 160 4.24 11.27 -0.64
C LEU A 160 4.92 10.08 -1.30
N PHE A 161 4.31 8.89 -1.24
CA PHE A 161 4.81 7.69 -1.90
C PHE A 161 4.84 7.86 -3.42
N ILE A 162 3.77 8.37 -4.04
CA ILE A 162 3.73 8.70 -5.47
C ILE A 162 4.81 9.72 -5.81
N GLY A 163 4.90 10.81 -5.05
CA GLY A 163 5.91 11.84 -5.26
C GLY A 163 7.35 11.32 -5.17
N SER A 164 7.66 10.54 -4.13
CA SER A 164 8.98 9.91 -3.96
C SER A 164 9.31 8.94 -5.10
N ASN A 165 8.31 8.16 -5.54
CA ASN A 165 8.48 7.23 -6.65
C ASN A 165 8.73 7.96 -7.97
N LEU A 166 7.99 9.04 -8.25
CA LEU A 166 8.20 9.89 -9.44
C LEU A 166 9.58 10.57 -9.43
N LEU A 167 10.02 11.08 -8.28
CA LEU A 167 11.35 11.66 -8.14
C LEU A 167 12.45 10.61 -8.39
N GLY A 168 12.29 9.40 -7.84
CA GLY A 168 13.20 8.29 -8.11
C GLY A 168 13.20 7.88 -9.58
N TYR A 169 12.01 7.82 -10.18
CA TYR A 169 11.86 7.50 -11.61
C TYR A 169 12.58 8.54 -12.49
N TYR A 170 12.34 9.84 -12.25
CA TYR A 170 13.01 10.92 -12.95
C TYR A 170 14.53 10.86 -12.79
N ARG A 171 15.02 10.72 -11.54
CA ARG A 171 16.45 10.67 -11.20
C ARG A 171 17.17 9.53 -11.91
N PHE A 172 16.58 8.33 -11.95
CA PHE A 172 17.26 7.13 -12.44
C PHE A 172 17.08 6.89 -13.94
N TYR A 173 16.01 7.39 -14.56
CA TYR A 173 15.65 7.04 -15.94
C TYR A 173 15.58 8.22 -16.91
N PHE A 174 15.23 9.44 -16.44
CA PHE A 174 15.20 10.62 -17.30
C PHE A 174 16.51 11.40 -17.27
N ARG A 175 17.02 11.74 -16.09
CA ARG A 175 18.21 12.58 -15.97
C ARG A 175 19.46 11.96 -16.60
N LYS A 176 19.60 10.64 -16.61
CA LYS A 176 20.75 9.96 -17.24
C LYS A 176 20.77 10.06 -18.77
N ASN A 177 19.60 10.16 -19.39
CA ASN A 177 19.49 10.26 -20.86
C ASN A 177 19.75 11.68 -21.39
N VAL A 178 19.84 12.69 -20.50
CA VAL A 178 20.10 14.09 -20.87
C VAL A 178 21.59 14.44 -20.82
N VAL A 179 22.41 13.59 -20.18
CA VAL A 179 23.86 13.82 -19.97
C VAL A 179 24.71 12.86 -20.81
N ALA A 180 24.11 11.99 -21.61
CA ALA A 180 24.74 11.10 -22.57
C ALA A 180 24.47 11.57 -24.00
#